data_9ff9e9ef193810fb8f2a84188e837e48
#
_entry.id   9ff9e9ef193810fb8f2a84188e837e48
#
_cell.length_a   1.000
_cell.length_b   1.000
_cell.length_c   1.000
_cell.angle_alpha   90.00
_cell.angle_beta   90.00
_cell.angle_gamma   90.00
#
_symmetry.space_group_name_H-M   'P 1'
#
loop_
_entity.id
_entity.type
_entity.pdbx_description
1 polymer ?
#
loop_
_entity_poly.entity_id
_entity_poly.type
_entity_poly.pdbx_seq_one_letter_code
_entity_poly.pdbx_strand_id
1 'polypeptide(L)'
;MYNYTAARGYLTGLGINTVSQSAESFAAMCHGIMAALNTPPVAFEPRPKSEPLADHVMIYTDGACSGNPGPGGWGALLMLGEHRKEISGCEADTTNNRMELMAAIQALSALKKSCKAMLYSDSAYLVRAFNEGWLDKWQKNGWKNSKREEVENRDLWEQLIDLAGRHNITFVKVKGHADNEFNNRCDELAVAAYKSLLQEAVNA
;
A
#
# COMPACT_ATOMS: atom_id res chain seq x y z
N MET A 1 4.19 40.12 25.66
CA MET A 1 5.48 39.45 25.87
C MET A 1 5.30 37.97 25.56
N TYR A 2 5.98 37.44 24.56
CA TYR A 2 5.79 36.03 24.13
C TYR A 2 6.43 35.10 25.15
N ASN A 3 5.71 34.03 25.55
CA ASN A 3 6.22 33.01 26.45
C ASN A 3 7.02 31.95 25.68
N TYR A 4 8.29 32.23 25.45
CA TYR A 4 9.21 31.32 24.75
C TYR A 4 9.42 29.96 25.43
N THR A 5 9.22 29.90 26.77
CA THR A 5 9.32 28.65 27.50
C THR A 5 8.19 27.69 27.16
N ALA A 6 6.97 28.21 27.06
CA ALA A 6 5.80 27.42 26.65
C ALA A 6 5.93 26.95 25.18
N ALA A 7 6.43 27.84 24.29
CA ALA A 7 6.68 27.51 22.90
C ALA A 7 7.73 26.39 22.74
N ARG A 8 8.82 26.41 23.51
CA ARG A 8 9.82 25.34 23.55
C ARG A 8 9.21 24.01 23.98
N GLY A 9 8.42 24.01 25.06
CA GLY A 9 7.76 22.79 25.54
C GLY A 9 6.85 22.16 24.48
N TYR A 10 6.09 22.98 23.78
CA TYR A 10 5.20 22.52 22.71
C TYR A 10 5.98 21.90 21.53
N LEU A 11 7.04 22.57 21.06
CA LEU A 11 7.86 22.06 19.95
C LEU A 11 8.62 20.77 20.32
N THR A 12 9.10 20.67 21.56
CA THR A 12 9.73 19.44 22.08
C THR A 12 8.72 18.29 22.11
N GLY A 13 7.47 18.56 22.48
CA GLY A 13 6.36 17.58 22.44
C GLY A 13 6.04 17.07 21.04
N LEU A 14 6.33 17.87 20.01
CA LEU A 14 6.23 17.47 18.59
C LEU A 14 7.50 16.78 18.04
N GLY A 15 8.48 16.47 18.89
CA GLY A 15 9.74 15.83 18.49
C GLY A 15 10.75 16.79 17.84
N ILE A 16 10.53 18.09 17.90
CA ILE A 16 11.45 19.11 17.37
C ILE A 16 12.48 19.46 18.44
N ASN A 17 13.74 19.12 18.17
CA ASN A 17 14.83 19.42 19.11
C ASN A 17 15.19 20.92 19.11
N THR A 18 14.86 21.60 20.20
CA THR A 18 15.12 23.04 20.39
C THR A 18 16.23 23.33 21.43
N VAL A 19 16.81 22.29 22.00
CA VAL A 19 17.75 22.43 23.18
C VAL A 19 19.09 22.99 22.75
N SER A 20 19.55 22.77 21.52
CA SER A 20 20.82 23.21 20.99
C SER A 20 20.82 24.61 20.34
N GLN A 21 19.68 25.29 20.30
CA GLN A 21 19.55 26.59 19.63
C GLN A 21 19.80 27.76 20.59
N SER A 22 20.50 28.77 20.11
CA SER A 22 20.65 30.05 20.86
C SER A 22 19.28 30.72 21.04
N ALA A 23 19.15 31.54 22.05
CA ALA A 23 17.91 32.29 22.30
C ALA A 23 17.46 33.14 21.10
N GLU A 24 18.42 33.73 20.37
CA GLU A 24 18.16 34.55 19.19
C GLU A 24 17.68 33.72 18.02
N SER A 25 18.30 32.56 17.75
CA SER A 25 17.89 31.63 16.70
C SER A 25 16.48 31.06 16.96
N PHE A 26 16.21 30.74 18.23
CA PHE A 26 14.89 30.25 18.63
C PHE A 26 13.81 31.34 18.52
N ALA A 27 14.13 32.58 18.90
CA ALA A 27 13.21 33.71 18.73
C ALA A 27 12.90 33.98 17.26
N ALA A 28 13.89 33.96 16.37
CA ALA A 28 13.70 34.13 14.93
C ALA A 28 12.78 33.04 14.34
N MET A 29 12.96 31.79 14.77
CA MET A 29 12.10 30.67 14.37
C MET A 29 10.64 30.87 14.85
N CYS A 30 10.45 31.28 16.10
CA CYS A 30 9.13 31.57 16.65
C CYS A 30 8.43 32.73 15.92
N HIS A 31 9.19 33.78 15.56
CA HIS A 31 8.65 34.88 14.76
C HIS A 31 8.22 34.44 13.36
N GLY A 32 9.01 33.58 12.70
CA GLY A 32 8.66 32.99 11.40
C GLY A 32 7.38 32.15 11.46
N ILE A 33 7.21 31.33 12.49
CA ILE A 33 6.01 30.52 12.71
C ILE A 33 4.81 31.43 12.98
N MET A 34 4.96 32.46 13.83
CA MET A 34 3.87 33.39 14.14
C MET A 34 3.45 34.23 12.93
N ALA A 35 4.39 34.62 12.07
CA ALA A 35 4.10 35.30 10.82
C ALA A 35 3.31 34.39 9.87
N ALA A 36 3.66 33.11 9.80
CA ALA A 36 2.95 32.11 9.00
C ALA A 36 1.53 31.84 9.53
N LEU A 37 1.34 31.85 10.86
CA LEU A 37 0.02 31.67 11.50
C LEU A 37 -0.89 32.88 11.37
N ASN A 38 -0.32 34.10 11.25
CA ASN A 38 -1.09 35.34 11.06
C ASN A 38 -1.37 35.66 9.58
N THR A 39 -0.80 34.91 8.65
CA THR A 39 -1.31 34.94 7.26
C THR A 39 -2.77 34.44 7.30
N PRO A 40 -3.74 35.18 6.69
CA PRO A 40 -5.09 34.67 6.59
C PRO A 40 -5.01 33.26 6.02
N PRO A 41 -5.75 32.28 6.57
CA PRO A 41 -5.72 30.93 6.03
C PRO A 41 -5.97 31.09 4.53
N VAL A 42 -5.00 30.68 3.73
CA VAL A 42 -5.20 30.51 2.29
C VAL A 42 -6.48 29.71 2.23
N ALA A 43 -7.52 30.28 1.63
CA ALA A 43 -8.81 29.62 1.54
C ALA A 43 -8.51 28.20 1.15
N PHE A 44 -8.89 27.24 2.00
CA PHE A 44 -8.71 25.83 1.70
C PHE A 44 -9.62 25.59 0.51
N GLU A 45 -9.10 25.88 -0.68
CA GLU A 45 -9.71 25.33 -1.87
C GLU A 45 -9.63 23.83 -1.64
N PRO A 46 -10.78 23.11 -1.54
CA PRO A 46 -10.76 21.68 -1.46
C PRO A 46 -9.89 21.26 -2.63
N ARG A 47 -8.78 20.63 -2.30
CA ARG A 47 -7.84 20.08 -3.29
C ARG A 47 -8.74 19.45 -4.35
N PRO A 48 -8.72 19.87 -5.62
CA PRO A 48 -9.62 19.31 -6.63
C PRO A 48 -9.51 17.82 -6.43
N LYS A 49 -10.65 17.14 -6.21
CA LYS A 49 -10.72 15.68 -6.09
C LYS A 49 -9.80 15.24 -7.18
N SER A 50 -8.63 14.69 -6.83
CA SER A 50 -7.53 14.44 -7.76
C SER A 50 -8.19 13.91 -9.01
N GLU A 51 -8.12 14.66 -10.11
CA GLU A 51 -8.68 14.18 -11.37
C GLU A 51 -8.17 12.77 -11.49
N PRO A 52 -9.02 11.79 -11.73
CA PRO A 52 -8.57 10.42 -11.89
C PRO A 52 -7.44 10.55 -12.90
N LEU A 53 -6.23 10.16 -12.51
CA LEU A 53 -5.03 10.27 -13.34
C LEU A 53 -5.37 9.56 -14.64
N ALA A 54 -5.88 10.31 -15.63
CA ALA A 54 -6.51 9.76 -16.84
C ALA A 54 -5.57 8.81 -17.60
N ASP A 55 -4.27 8.90 -17.27
CA ASP A 55 -3.20 8.09 -17.85
C ASP A 55 -2.70 6.95 -16.96
N HIS A 56 -3.24 6.76 -15.76
CA HIS A 56 -2.79 5.71 -14.84
C HIS A 56 -3.87 4.66 -14.63
N VAL A 57 -3.48 3.39 -14.70
CA VAL A 57 -4.34 2.29 -14.25
C VAL A 57 -4.32 2.28 -12.73
N MET A 58 -5.47 2.41 -12.08
CA MET A 58 -5.61 2.18 -10.65
C MET A 58 -5.94 0.71 -10.42
N ILE A 59 -5.17 0.06 -9.55
CA ILE A 59 -5.31 -1.35 -9.23
C ILE A 59 -5.48 -1.47 -7.72
N TYR A 60 -6.54 -2.15 -7.28
CA TYR A 60 -6.72 -2.54 -5.89
C TYR A 60 -6.64 -4.05 -5.81
N THR A 61 -5.99 -4.55 -4.76
CA THR A 61 -5.76 -5.99 -4.58
C THR A 61 -5.93 -6.38 -3.12
N ASP A 62 -6.52 -7.56 -2.90
CA ASP A 62 -6.64 -8.15 -1.58
C ASP A 62 -6.58 -9.67 -1.67
N GLY A 63 -6.15 -10.31 -0.59
CA GLY A 63 -6.09 -11.75 -0.43
C GLY A 63 -6.72 -12.18 0.90
N ALA A 64 -7.49 -13.27 0.88
CA ALA A 64 -8.12 -13.82 2.07
C ALA A 64 -7.87 -15.33 2.15
N CYS A 65 -7.74 -15.85 3.38
CA CYS A 65 -7.55 -17.27 3.60
C CYS A 65 -8.41 -17.76 4.79
N SER A 66 -9.09 -18.87 4.60
CA SER A 66 -9.84 -19.54 5.67
C SER A 66 -8.95 -20.54 6.40
N GLY A 67 -8.19 -20.05 7.37
CA GLY A 67 -7.05 -20.75 7.97
C GLY A 67 -5.73 -20.25 7.37
N ASN A 68 -4.58 -20.71 7.92
CA ASN A 68 -3.28 -20.27 7.41
C ASN A 68 -2.21 -21.31 7.75
N PRO A 69 -2.03 -22.39 6.93
CA PRO A 69 -2.62 -22.62 5.61
C PRO A 69 -4.10 -23.07 5.61
N GLY A 70 -4.72 -22.98 4.44
CA GLY A 70 -6.10 -23.41 4.19
C GLY A 70 -6.64 -22.90 2.85
N PRO A 71 -7.93 -23.11 2.57
CA PRO A 71 -8.55 -22.56 1.36
C PRO A 71 -8.47 -21.03 1.36
N GLY A 72 -7.99 -20.46 0.27
CA GLY A 72 -7.84 -19.02 0.14
C GLY A 72 -8.29 -18.50 -1.21
N GLY A 73 -8.56 -17.21 -1.28
CA GLY A 73 -8.94 -16.52 -2.49
C GLY A 73 -8.22 -15.18 -2.62
N TRP A 74 -8.21 -14.67 -3.81
CA TRP A 74 -7.69 -13.37 -4.15
C TRP A 74 -8.68 -12.59 -4.99
N GLY A 75 -8.67 -11.27 -4.84
CA GLY A 75 -9.50 -10.35 -5.59
C GLY A 75 -8.70 -9.14 -6.06
N ALA A 76 -9.01 -8.66 -7.26
CA ALA A 76 -8.44 -7.44 -7.79
C ALA A 76 -9.45 -6.64 -8.59
N LEU A 77 -9.36 -5.32 -8.49
CA LEU A 77 -10.13 -4.33 -9.24
C LEU A 77 -9.17 -3.44 -10.02
N LEU A 78 -9.31 -3.43 -11.34
CA LEU A 78 -8.54 -2.58 -12.24
C LEU A 78 -9.45 -1.49 -12.80
N MET A 79 -8.97 -0.24 -12.78
CA MET A 79 -9.73 0.91 -13.26
C MET A 79 -8.87 1.79 -14.17
N LEU A 80 -9.44 2.20 -15.30
CA LEU A 80 -8.85 3.19 -16.20
C LEU A 80 -9.97 4.13 -16.71
N GLY A 81 -10.01 5.36 -16.22
CA GLY A 81 -11.14 6.26 -16.43
C GLY A 81 -12.44 5.64 -15.90
N GLU A 82 -13.45 5.48 -16.77
CA GLU A 82 -14.72 4.85 -16.41
C GLU A 82 -14.71 3.32 -16.54
N HIS A 83 -13.68 2.74 -17.15
CA HIS A 83 -13.58 1.30 -17.34
C HIS A 83 -13.16 0.62 -16.04
N ARG A 84 -13.93 -0.39 -15.64
CA ARG A 84 -13.64 -1.23 -14.46
C ARG A 84 -13.59 -2.69 -14.87
N LYS A 85 -12.64 -3.42 -14.27
CA LYS A 85 -12.52 -4.87 -14.44
C LYS A 85 -12.24 -5.49 -13.09
N GLU A 86 -13.10 -6.38 -12.66
CA GLU A 86 -12.92 -7.22 -11.49
C GLU A 86 -12.40 -8.59 -11.92
N ILE A 87 -11.46 -9.13 -11.16
CA ILE A 87 -10.94 -10.48 -11.32
C ILE A 87 -10.75 -11.11 -9.95
N SER A 88 -10.98 -12.40 -9.85
CA SER A 88 -10.76 -13.16 -8.61
C SER A 88 -10.43 -14.60 -8.94
N GLY A 89 -9.92 -15.32 -7.95
CA GLY A 89 -9.66 -16.74 -8.01
C GLY A 89 -9.34 -17.31 -6.63
N CYS A 90 -9.13 -18.63 -6.56
CA CYS A 90 -8.94 -19.32 -5.30
C CYS A 90 -7.94 -20.47 -5.42
N GLU A 91 -7.39 -20.90 -4.29
CA GLU A 91 -6.56 -22.08 -4.11
C GLU A 91 -7.08 -22.90 -2.92
N ALA A 92 -7.03 -24.23 -3.01
CA ALA A 92 -7.56 -25.11 -1.98
C ALA A 92 -6.67 -25.18 -0.73
N ASP A 93 -5.37 -25.02 -0.91
CA ASP A 93 -4.37 -25.04 0.18
C ASP A 93 -3.33 -23.96 -0.08
N THR A 94 -3.44 -22.89 0.70
CA THR A 94 -2.62 -21.68 0.50
C THR A 94 -2.47 -20.90 1.81
N THR A 95 -1.83 -19.74 1.77
CA THR A 95 -1.70 -18.82 2.88
C THR A 95 -2.18 -17.43 2.51
N ASN A 96 -2.52 -16.61 3.51
CA ASN A 96 -2.94 -15.23 3.26
C ASN A 96 -1.90 -14.45 2.44
N ASN A 97 -0.62 -14.52 2.81
CA ASN A 97 0.44 -13.85 2.07
C ASN A 97 0.54 -14.30 0.60
N ARG A 98 0.31 -15.60 0.32
CA ARG A 98 0.29 -16.09 -1.07
C ARG A 98 -0.87 -15.49 -1.86
N MET A 99 -2.06 -15.41 -1.27
CA MET A 99 -3.23 -14.83 -1.92
C MET A 99 -3.08 -13.33 -2.19
N GLU A 100 -2.45 -12.59 -1.28
CA GLU A 100 -2.13 -11.17 -1.49
C GLU A 100 -1.13 -10.97 -2.64
N LEU A 101 -0.09 -11.80 -2.74
CA LEU A 101 0.84 -11.77 -3.86
C LEU A 101 0.16 -12.20 -5.16
N MET A 102 -0.68 -13.24 -5.11
CA MET A 102 -1.42 -13.75 -6.27
C MET A 102 -2.38 -12.69 -6.82
N ALA A 103 -3.07 -11.95 -5.96
CA ALA A 103 -3.93 -10.82 -6.38
C ALA A 103 -3.15 -9.79 -7.21
N ALA A 104 -1.96 -9.40 -6.75
CA ALA A 104 -1.11 -8.48 -7.48
C ALA A 104 -0.59 -9.06 -8.79
N ILE A 105 -0.14 -10.32 -8.80
CA ILE A 105 0.33 -11.04 -10.00
C ILE A 105 -0.77 -11.08 -11.06
N GLN A 106 -1.97 -11.50 -10.69
CA GLN A 106 -3.09 -11.63 -11.63
C GLN A 106 -3.55 -10.27 -12.15
N ALA A 107 -3.56 -9.25 -11.30
CA ALA A 107 -3.87 -7.89 -11.72
C ALA A 107 -2.87 -7.36 -12.76
N LEU A 108 -1.56 -7.52 -12.50
CA LEU A 108 -0.52 -7.07 -13.44
C LEU A 108 -0.51 -7.92 -14.73
N SER A 109 -0.77 -9.22 -14.65
CA SER A 109 -0.89 -10.10 -15.82
C SER A 109 -2.07 -9.71 -16.72
N ALA A 110 -3.11 -9.09 -16.17
CA ALA A 110 -4.26 -8.60 -16.93
C ALA A 110 -3.97 -7.35 -17.78
N LEU A 111 -2.83 -6.68 -17.54
CA LEU A 111 -2.41 -5.50 -18.30
C LEU A 111 -1.78 -5.93 -19.63
N LYS A 112 -2.40 -5.54 -20.73
CA LYS A 112 -1.98 -5.98 -22.07
C LYS A 112 -0.80 -5.18 -22.66
N LYS A 113 -0.51 -3.99 -22.11
CA LYS A 113 0.53 -3.09 -22.60
C LYS A 113 1.26 -2.46 -21.42
N SER A 114 2.52 -2.07 -21.64
CA SER A 114 3.23 -1.26 -20.65
C SER A 114 2.46 0.02 -20.36
N CYS A 115 2.24 0.31 -19.09
CA CYS A 115 1.48 1.47 -18.63
C CYS A 115 2.02 1.99 -17.31
N LYS A 116 1.54 3.16 -16.93
CA LYS A 116 1.69 3.69 -15.58
C LYS A 116 0.55 3.13 -14.73
N ALA A 117 0.85 2.60 -13.56
CA ALA A 117 -0.14 2.04 -12.65
C ALA A 117 0.13 2.42 -11.20
N MET A 118 -0.94 2.55 -10.43
CA MET A 118 -0.88 2.66 -8.99
C MET A 118 -1.54 1.42 -8.39
N LEU A 119 -0.78 0.61 -7.68
CA LEU A 119 -1.27 -0.59 -7.03
C LEU A 119 -1.46 -0.33 -5.53
N TYR A 120 -2.70 -0.39 -5.11
CA TYR A 120 -3.16 -0.19 -3.74
C TYR A 120 -3.40 -1.55 -3.07
N SER A 121 -2.79 -1.77 -1.93
CA SER A 121 -3.00 -2.97 -1.13
C SER A 121 -2.84 -2.66 0.36
N ASP A 122 -3.58 -3.35 1.21
CA ASP A 122 -3.39 -3.31 2.65
C ASP A 122 -2.38 -4.35 3.16
N SER A 123 -1.78 -5.13 2.26
CA SER A 123 -0.66 -6.00 2.57
C SER A 123 0.61 -5.20 2.85
N ALA A 124 1.02 -5.16 4.12
CA ALA A 124 2.32 -4.61 4.48
C ALA A 124 3.47 -5.44 3.88
N TYR A 125 3.27 -6.76 3.77
CA TYR A 125 4.25 -7.67 3.18
C TYR A 125 4.54 -7.32 1.73
N LEU A 126 3.49 -7.14 0.92
CA LEU A 126 3.60 -6.75 -0.48
C LEU A 126 4.20 -5.35 -0.65
N VAL A 127 3.59 -4.34 -0.05
CA VAL A 127 3.93 -2.94 -0.33
C VAL A 127 5.32 -2.58 0.19
N ARG A 128 5.69 -3.06 1.37
CA ARG A 128 7.01 -2.77 1.95
C ARG A 128 8.15 -3.45 1.19
N ALA A 129 7.92 -4.66 0.65
CA ALA A 129 8.94 -5.37 -0.12
C ALA A 129 9.42 -4.53 -1.32
N PHE A 130 8.50 -3.85 -2.02
CA PHE A 130 8.84 -2.94 -3.11
C PHE A 130 9.41 -1.60 -2.61
N ASN A 131 8.77 -0.98 -1.63
CA ASN A 131 9.10 0.39 -1.22
C ASN A 131 10.35 0.47 -0.32
N GLU A 132 10.69 -0.59 0.43
CA GLU A 132 11.83 -0.60 1.36
C GLU A 132 13.06 -1.35 0.80
N GLY A 133 13.02 -1.74 -0.49
CA GLY A 133 14.13 -2.37 -1.18
C GLY A 133 14.45 -3.78 -0.66
N TRP A 134 13.44 -4.54 -0.17
CA TRP A 134 13.65 -5.92 0.27
C TRP A 134 13.99 -6.83 -0.90
N LEU A 135 13.34 -6.63 -2.04
CA LEU A 135 13.51 -7.42 -3.26
C LEU A 135 14.96 -7.37 -3.76
N ASP A 136 15.55 -6.17 -3.81
CA ASP A 136 16.95 -5.98 -4.20
C ASP A 136 17.90 -6.71 -3.24
N LYS A 137 17.61 -6.65 -1.94
CA LYS A 137 18.42 -7.37 -0.93
C LYS A 137 18.30 -8.86 -1.09
N TRP A 138 17.10 -9.40 -1.30
CA TRP A 138 16.86 -10.84 -1.47
C TRP A 138 17.52 -11.38 -2.72
N GLN A 139 17.41 -10.68 -3.83
CA GLN A 139 18.10 -11.08 -5.08
C GLN A 139 19.61 -11.10 -4.93
N LYS A 140 20.20 -10.11 -4.25
CA LYS A 140 21.67 -10.03 -4.05
C LYS A 140 22.21 -11.04 -3.05
N ASN A 141 21.42 -11.50 -2.08
CA ASN A 141 21.87 -12.39 -1.01
C ASN A 141 21.43 -13.85 -1.19
N GLY A 142 20.92 -14.22 -2.38
CA GLY A 142 20.47 -15.56 -2.68
C GLY A 142 19.13 -15.91 -2.04
N TRP A 143 18.19 -14.93 -1.98
CA TRP A 143 16.82 -15.08 -1.45
C TRP A 143 16.78 -15.48 0.03
N LYS A 144 17.60 -14.81 0.84
CA LYS A 144 17.61 -15.02 2.29
C LYS A 144 17.03 -13.81 3.02
N ASN A 145 16.22 -14.09 4.04
CA ASN A 145 15.68 -13.07 4.93
C ASN A 145 16.72 -12.58 5.96
N SER A 146 16.36 -11.69 6.87
CA SER A 146 17.25 -11.15 7.91
C SER A 146 17.77 -12.22 8.88
N LYS A 147 17.08 -13.34 9.01
CA LYS A 147 17.48 -14.49 9.82
C LYS A 147 18.32 -15.51 9.05
N ARG A 148 18.67 -15.25 7.79
CA ARG A 148 19.37 -16.14 6.85
C ARG A 148 18.58 -17.39 6.45
N GLU A 149 17.28 -17.40 6.67
CA GLU A 149 16.35 -18.42 6.19
C GLU A 149 15.94 -18.08 4.76
N GLU A 150 15.44 -19.06 4.01
CA GLU A 150 14.88 -18.81 2.69
C GLU A 150 13.66 -17.89 2.75
N VAL A 151 13.56 -16.98 1.78
CA VAL A 151 12.40 -16.08 1.69
C VAL A 151 11.19 -16.90 1.26
N GLU A 152 10.13 -16.84 2.05
CA GLU A 152 8.87 -17.49 1.74
C GLU A 152 8.26 -16.92 0.44
N ASN A 153 7.55 -17.78 -0.29
CA ASN A 153 6.83 -17.40 -1.52
C ASN A 153 7.76 -16.85 -2.62
N ARG A 154 9.01 -17.30 -2.67
CA ARG A 154 9.98 -16.87 -3.67
C ARG A 154 9.44 -17.04 -5.10
N ASP A 155 8.73 -18.12 -5.35
CA ASP A 155 8.07 -18.43 -6.62
C ASP A 155 7.14 -17.31 -7.09
N LEU A 156 6.35 -16.74 -6.19
CA LEU A 156 5.44 -15.64 -6.48
C LEU A 156 6.18 -14.30 -6.57
N TRP A 157 7.20 -14.11 -5.73
CA TRP A 157 8.01 -12.89 -5.78
C TRP A 157 8.76 -12.75 -7.10
N GLU A 158 9.37 -13.82 -7.62
CA GLU A 158 10.06 -13.81 -8.91
C GLU A 158 9.09 -13.45 -10.05
N GLN A 159 7.90 -14.02 -10.07
CA GLN A 159 6.85 -13.67 -11.03
C GLN A 159 6.41 -12.21 -10.92
N LEU A 160 6.18 -11.73 -9.69
CA LEU A 160 5.71 -10.38 -9.44
C LEU A 160 6.75 -9.32 -9.83
N ILE A 161 8.04 -9.58 -9.58
CA ILE A 161 9.15 -8.71 -10.00
C ILE A 161 9.21 -8.61 -11.53
N ASP A 162 9.11 -9.73 -12.24
CA ASP A 162 9.12 -9.74 -13.70
C ASP A 162 7.94 -8.95 -14.28
N LEU A 163 6.73 -9.16 -13.76
CA LEU A 163 5.54 -8.42 -14.17
C LEU A 163 5.64 -6.94 -13.84
N ALA A 164 6.07 -6.59 -12.64
CA ALA A 164 6.24 -5.19 -12.23
C ALA A 164 7.26 -4.46 -13.11
N GLY A 165 8.35 -5.13 -13.50
CA GLY A 165 9.36 -4.58 -14.38
C GLY A 165 8.88 -4.23 -15.80
N ARG A 166 7.74 -4.75 -16.22
CA ARG A 166 7.12 -4.45 -17.53
C ARG A 166 6.33 -3.14 -17.55
N HIS A 167 6.05 -2.56 -16.40
CA HIS A 167 5.21 -1.38 -16.21
C HIS A 167 5.91 -0.35 -15.33
N ASN A 168 5.37 0.87 -15.27
CA ASN A 168 5.79 1.88 -14.30
C ASN A 168 4.79 1.89 -13.15
N ILE A 169 5.10 1.15 -12.06
CA ILE A 169 4.16 0.91 -10.97
C ILE A 169 4.59 1.63 -9.70
N THR A 170 3.64 2.29 -9.06
CA THR A 170 3.77 2.80 -7.70
C THR A 170 2.94 1.93 -6.76
N PHE A 171 3.58 1.33 -5.75
CA PHE A 171 2.89 0.54 -4.72
C PHE A 171 2.47 1.44 -3.57
N VAL A 172 1.19 1.43 -3.23
CA VAL A 172 0.58 2.31 -2.24
C VAL A 172 -0.07 1.48 -1.14
N LYS A 173 0.39 1.67 0.11
CA LYS A 173 -0.22 1.04 1.27
C LYS A 173 -1.54 1.74 1.59
N VAL A 174 -2.62 1.00 1.65
CA VAL A 174 -3.90 1.46 2.17
C VAL A 174 -4.17 0.85 3.55
N LYS A 175 -5.14 1.39 4.26
CA LYS A 175 -5.60 0.83 5.53
C LYS A 175 -6.67 -0.21 5.24
N GLY A 176 -6.48 -1.43 5.72
CA GLY A 176 -7.46 -2.50 5.60
C GLY A 176 -8.74 -2.19 6.39
N HIS A 177 -9.88 -2.67 5.91
CA HIS A 177 -11.20 -2.55 6.53
C HIS A 177 -11.58 -1.12 6.96
N ALA A 178 -11.00 -0.10 6.33
CA ALA A 178 -11.32 1.32 6.54
C ALA A 178 -12.28 1.79 5.44
N ASP A 179 -12.52 3.09 5.35
CA ASP A 179 -13.42 3.74 4.40
C ASP A 179 -12.93 3.69 2.93
N ASN A 180 -12.28 2.58 2.53
CA ASN A 180 -11.81 2.35 1.17
C ASN A 180 -12.68 1.30 0.47
N GLU A 181 -13.72 1.79 -0.21
CA GLU A 181 -14.70 0.95 -0.91
C GLU A 181 -14.07 -0.04 -1.91
N PHE A 182 -12.97 0.35 -2.58
CA PHE A 182 -12.33 -0.48 -3.59
C PHE A 182 -11.51 -1.62 -2.98
N ASN A 183 -10.83 -1.38 -1.85
CA ASN A 183 -10.15 -2.45 -1.12
C ASN A 183 -11.16 -3.42 -0.51
N ASN A 184 -12.24 -2.90 0.10
CA ASN A 184 -13.32 -3.74 0.62
C ASN A 184 -13.96 -4.59 -0.48
N ARG A 185 -14.09 -4.04 -1.70
CA ARG A 185 -14.57 -4.81 -2.84
C ARG A 185 -13.63 -5.96 -3.23
N CYS A 186 -12.31 -5.75 -3.16
CA CYS A 186 -11.33 -6.82 -3.39
C CYS A 186 -11.40 -7.91 -2.33
N ASP A 187 -11.58 -7.56 -1.04
CA ASP A 187 -11.82 -8.53 0.04
C ASP A 187 -13.09 -9.36 -0.23
N GLU A 188 -14.20 -8.73 -0.59
CA GLU A 188 -15.43 -9.44 -0.96
C GLU A 188 -15.20 -10.45 -2.09
N LEU A 189 -14.48 -10.06 -3.14
CA LEU A 189 -14.14 -10.93 -4.27
C LEU A 189 -13.28 -12.12 -3.81
N ALA A 190 -12.26 -11.87 -3.00
CA ALA A 190 -11.38 -12.89 -2.46
C ALA A 190 -12.14 -13.91 -1.58
N VAL A 191 -12.98 -13.40 -0.67
CA VAL A 191 -13.81 -14.22 0.22
C VAL A 191 -14.84 -15.04 -0.58
N ALA A 192 -15.50 -14.45 -1.57
CA ALA A 192 -16.46 -15.15 -2.41
C ALA A 192 -15.80 -16.27 -3.20
N ALA A 193 -14.59 -16.05 -3.73
CA ALA A 193 -13.86 -17.03 -4.54
C ALA A 193 -13.56 -18.32 -3.74
N TYR A 194 -12.98 -18.23 -2.55
CA TYR A 194 -12.68 -19.45 -1.78
C TYR A 194 -13.94 -20.09 -1.18
N LYS A 195 -14.99 -19.33 -0.88
CA LYS A 195 -16.27 -19.90 -0.42
C LYS A 195 -16.94 -20.74 -1.51
N SER A 196 -16.88 -20.31 -2.78
CA SER A 196 -17.37 -21.11 -3.91
C SER A 196 -16.62 -22.43 -4.02
N LEU A 197 -15.29 -22.42 -3.87
CA LEU A 197 -14.47 -23.63 -3.87
C LEU A 197 -14.90 -24.61 -2.76
N LEU A 198 -15.16 -24.11 -1.54
CA LEU A 198 -15.62 -24.94 -0.43
C LEU A 198 -17.01 -25.54 -0.68
N GLN A 199 -17.91 -24.80 -1.32
CA GLN A 199 -19.26 -25.30 -1.68
C GLN A 199 -19.19 -26.39 -2.74
N GLU A 200 -18.33 -26.24 -3.76
CA GLU A 200 -18.11 -27.24 -4.78
C GLU A 200 -17.57 -28.56 -4.17
N ALA A 201 -16.62 -28.46 -3.23
CA ALA A 201 -16.06 -29.61 -2.55
C ALA A 201 -17.07 -30.36 -1.66
N VAL A 202 -18.10 -29.68 -1.14
CA VAL A 202 -19.19 -30.32 -0.34
C VAL A 202 -20.22 -31.02 -1.25
N ASN A 203 -20.37 -30.53 -2.49
CA ASN A 203 -21.37 -31.06 -3.43
C ASN A 203 -20.83 -32.16 -4.36
N ALA A 204 -19.52 -32.45 -4.30
CA ALA A 204 -18.83 -33.47 -5.09
C ALA A 204 -18.69 -34.79 -4.32
#